data_869b0dadf2995da6af419d8d47edda5a
#
_entry.id   869b0dadf2995da6af419d8d47edda5a
#
_cell.length_a   1.000
_cell.length_b   1.000
_cell.length_c   1.000
_cell.angle_alpha   90.00
_cell.angle_beta   90.00
_cell.angle_gamma   90.00
#
_symmetry.space_group_name_H-M   'P 1'
#
loop_
_entity.id
_entity.type
_entity.pdbx_description
1 polymer ?
#
loop_
_entity_poly.entity_id
_entity_poly.type
_entity_poly.pdbx_seq_one_letter_code
_entity_poly.pdbx_strand_id
1 'polypeptide(L)'
;MRVIADYQFGVGAGECLIPEDALVGVSPNTLRIREVRSPEGVLLATLRAGDYLYSLSLEGARRLLACFPRPRLRIVVDASRVLHKSVPSSAVIEVDEVLRAGDEAIVVDESDSLIGVGRLRLSPLEIKAGVVGEAVRLRKKV
;
A
#
# COMPACT_ATOMS: atom_id res chain seq x y z
N MET A 1 6.06 0.72 16.51
CA MET A 1 5.15 0.32 15.44
C MET A 1 4.71 1.49 14.56
N ARG A 2 4.26 2.58 15.14
CA ARG A 2 3.92 3.78 14.39
C ARG A 2 5.12 4.40 13.69
N VAL A 3 6.29 4.30 14.32
CA VAL A 3 7.55 4.81 13.73
C VAL A 3 7.87 4.11 12.41
N ILE A 4 7.63 2.80 12.32
CA ILE A 4 7.84 2.05 11.08
C ILE A 4 6.92 2.58 9.99
N ALA A 5 5.65 2.81 10.31
CA ALA A 5 4.68 3.35 9.35
C ALA A 5 5.06 4.77 8.90
N ASP A 6 5.51 5.62 9.82
CA ASP A 6 5.98 6.96 9.48
C ASP A 6 7.20 6.91 8.56
N TYR A 7 8.12 6.01 8.82
CA TYR A 7 9.30 5.81 7.97
C TYR A 7 8.91 5.33 6.58
N GLN A 8 8.02 4.34 6.51
CA GLN A 8 7.65 3.71 5.24
C GLN A 8 6.73 4.57 4.38
N PHE A 9 5.73 5.22 4.98
CA PHE A 9 4.65 5.90 4.25
C PHE A 9 4.69 7.42 4.39
N GLY A 10 5.45 7.94 5.32
CA GLY A 10 5.56 9.37 5.58
C GLY A 10 5.05 9.77 6.95
N VAL A 11 5.46 10.95 7.39
CA VAL A 11 5.11 11.48 8.71
C VAL A 11 3.59 11.56 8.86
N GLY A 12 3.08 11.05 9.97
CA GLY A 12 1.65 10.98 10.25
C GLY A 12 1.00 9.65 9.88
N ALA A 13 1.68 8.82 9.09
CA ALA A 13 1.14 7.52 8.68
C ALA A 13 0.91 6.59 9.86
N GLY A 14 1.78 6.66 10.86
CA GLY A 14 1.66 5.81 12.05
C GLY A 14 0.35 6.03 12.79
N GLU A 15 -0.03 7.29 12.99
CA GLU A 15 -1.29 7.63 13.65
C GLU A 15 -2.49 7.27 12.80
N CYS A 16 -2.39 7.41 11.48
CA CYS A 16 -3.49 7.07 10.57
C CYS A 16 -3.71 5.57 10.45
N LEU A 17 -2.64 4.82 10.32
CA LEU A 17 -2.70 3.38 10.09
C LEU A 17 -3.00 2.60 11.38
N ILE A 18 -2.39 3.01 12.49
CA ILE A 18 -2.41 2.26 13.74
C ILE A 18 -3.15 3.05 14.81
N PRO A 19 -4.40 2.70 15.13
CA PRO A 19 -5.13 3.38 16.22
C PRO A 19 -4.47 3.09 17.59
N GLU A 20 -4.74 3.94 18.58
CA GLU A 20 -4.18 3.79 19.93
C GLU A 20 -4.51 2.44 20.58
N ASP A 21 -5.72 1.96 20.33
CA ASP A 21 -6.23 0.71 20.88
C ASP A 21 -6.10 -0.46 19.92
N ALA A 22 -5.15 -0.39 18.98
CA ALA A 22 -4.89 -1.46 18.03
C ALA A 22 -4.50 -2.75 18.73
N LEU A 23 -4.94 -3.86 18.17
CA LEU A 23 -4.57 -5.20 18.60
C LEU A 23 -3.34 -5.67 17.85
N VAL A 24 -2.47 -6.38 18.53
CA VAL A 24 -1.21 -6.84 17.98
C VAL A 24 -1.16 -8.36 18.01
N GLY A 25 -0.95 -8.96 16.83
CA GLY A 25 -0.72 -10.39 16.70
C GLY A 25 0.77 -10.71 16.71
N VAL A 26 1.14 -11.73 17.47
CA VAL A 26 2.53 -12.14 17.67
C VAL A 26 2.75 -13.54 17.09
N SER A 27 3.86 -13.72 16.39
CA SER A 27 4.26 -15.04 15.89
C SER A 27 4.55 -15.96 17.09
N PRO A 28 3.92 -17.13 17.19
CA PRO A 28 4.16 -18.05 18.31
C PRO A 28 5.58 -18.59 18.34
N ASN A 29 6.27 -18.67 17.23
CA ASN A 29 7.62 -19.24 17.16
C ASN A 29 8.70 -18.23 17.54
N THR A 30 8.54 -16.96 17.15
CA THR A 30 9.58 -15.93 17.35
C THR A 30 9.21 -14.89 18.38
N LEU A 31 7.96 -14.88 18.84
CA LEU A 31 7.40 -13.86 19.73
C LEU A 31 7.51 -12.44 19.18
N ARG A 32 7.65 -12.31 17.85
CA ARG A 32 7.71 -11.01 17.19
C ARG A 32 6.33 -10.59 16.72
N ILE A 33 6.09 -9.28 16.74
CA ILE A 33 4.86 -8.68 16.22
C ILE A 33 4.77 -8.95 14.73
N ARG A 34 3.64 -9.51 14.29
CA ARG A 34 3.41 -9.84 12.89
C ARG A 34 2.21 -9.11 12.29
N GLU A 35 1.18 -8.87 13.10
CA GLU A 35 -0.06 -8.30 12.61
C GLU A 35 -0.50 -7.12 13.46
N VAL A 36 -1.10 -6.14 12.80
CA VAL A 36 -1.76 -5.00 13.46
C VAL A 36 -3.23 -5.03 13.04
N ARG A 37 -4.10 -5.06 14.02
CA ARG A 37 -5.55 -5.09 13.79
C ARG A 37 -6.22 -3.92 14.49
N SER A 38 -7.38 -3.52 13.95
CA SER A 38 -8.24 -2.56 14.65
C SER A 38 -8.78 -3.16 15.93
N PRO A 39 -9.34 -2.35 16.86
CA PRO A 39 -10.00 -2.88 18.05
C PRO A 39 -11.11 -3.89 17.76
N GLU A 40 -11.73 -3.80 16.58
CA GLU A 40 -12.77 -4.71 16.11
C GLU A 40 -12.20 -5.99 15.50
N GLY A 41 -10.87 -6.10 15.41
CA GLY A 41 -10.21 -7.29 14.91
C GLY A 41 -9.94 -7.30 13.41
N VAL A 42 -10.16 -6.18 12.71
CA VAL A 42 -9.91 -6.08 11.26
C VAL A 42 -8.41 -5.91 11.02
N LEU A 43 -7.84 -6.74 10.16
CA LEU A 43 -6.43 -6.65 9.81
C LEU A 43 -6.13 -5.33 9.09
N LEU A 44 -5.17 -4.58 9.59
CA LEU A 44 -4.72 -3.32 8.99
C LEU A 44 -3.41 -3.49 8.22
N ALA A 45 -2.47 -4.19 8.81
CA ALA A 45 -1.16 -4.40 8.19
C ALA A 45 -0.48 -5.63 8.78
N THR A 46 0.43 -6.20 8.01
CA THR A 46 1.29 -7.31 8.42
C THR A 46 2.74 -6.85 8.35
N LEU A 47 3.47 -7.03 9.42
CA LEU A 47 4.90 -6.70 9.44
C LEU A 47 5.67 -7.85 8.78
N ARG A 48 6.37 -7.54 7.71
CA ARG A 48 7.13 -8.56 6.96
C ARG A 48 8.39 -8.96 7.73
N ALA A 49 8.68 -10.26 7.73
CA ALA A 49 9.85 -10.78 8.43
C ALA A 49 11.16 -10.40 7.74
N GLY A 50 11.15 -10.23 6.41
CA GLY A 50 12.37 -10.00 5.64
C GLY A 50 12.96 -8.60 5.80
N ASP A 51 12.13 -7.57 5.77
CA ASP A 51 12.59 -6.17 5.78
C ASP A 51 11.97 -5.33 6.92
N TYR A 52 11.12 -5.92 7.75
CA TYR A 52 10.42 -5.25 8.87
C TYR A 52 9.59 -4.04 8.43
N LEU A 53 9.08 -4.07 7.20
CA LEU A 53 8.13 -3.09 6.68
C LEU A 53 6.74 -3.71 6.61
N TYR A 54 5.73 -2.86 6.48
CA TYR A 54 4.34 -3.31 6.44
C TYR A 54 3.88 -3.67 5.04
N SER A 55 3.11 -4.76 4.97
CA SER A 55 2.21 -5.04 3.85
C SER A 55 0.81 -4.63 4.28
N LEU A 56 0.15 -3.81 3.48
CA LEU A 56 -1.17 -3.28 3.84
C LEU A 56 -2.29 -4.27 3.50
N SER A 57 -3.33 -4.26 4.33
CA SER A 57 -4.63 -4.79 3.97
C SER A 57 -5.41 -3.72 3.19
N LEU A 58 -6.55 -4.09 2.65
CA LEU A 58 -7.44 -3.11 2.01
C LEU A 58 -7.90 -2.06 3.02
N GLU A 59 -8.24 -2.47 4.24
CA GLU A 59 -8.67 -1.54 5.28
C GLU A 59 -7.54 -0.61 5.72
N GLY A 60 -6.31 -1.14 5.85
CA GLY A 60 -5.15 -0.31 6.14
C GLY A 60 -4.91 0.73 5.05
N ALA A 61 -5.08 0.35 3.80
CA ALA A 61 -4.98 1.27 2.68
C ALA A 61 -6.05 2.36 2.75
N ARG A 62 -7.29 2.01 3.07
CA ARG A 62 -8.36 3.00 3.22
C ARG A 62 -8.06 4.03 4.30
N ARG A 63 -7.48 3.59 5.41
CA ARG A 63 -7.08 4.50 6.48
C ARG A 63 -6.02 5.49 6.02
N LEU A 64 -5.02 5.02 5.28
CA LEU A 64 -3.98 5.90 4.73
C LEU A 64 -4.52 6.86 3.68
N LEU A 65 -5.42 6.39 2.81
CA LEU A 65 -6.04 7.25 1.80
C LEU A 65 -6.84 8.39 2.43
N ALA A 66 -7.46 8.15 3.58
CA ALA A 66 -8.22 9.17 4.29
C ALA A 66 -7.33 10.27 4.90
N CYS A 67 -6.06 9.98 5.14
CA CYS A 67 -5.13 10.89 5.81
C CYS A 67 -4.21 11.64 4.85
N PHE A 68 -3.86 11.04 3.73
CA PHE A 68 -2.92 11.63 2.79
C PHE A 68 -3.64 12.10 1.54
N PRO A 69 -3.37 13.34 1.10
CA PRO A 69 -3.98 13.84 -0.11
C PRO A 69 -3.37 13.19 -1.36
N ARG A 70 -4.11 13.16 -2.41
CA ARG A 70 -3.67 12.74 -3.72
C ARG A 70 -2.52 13.64 -4.20
N PRO A 71 -1.44 13.12 -4.83
CA PRO A 71 -1.24 11.72 -5.25
C PRO A 71 -0.44 10.87 -4.27
N ARG A 72 -0.24 11.31 -3.03
CA ARG A 72 0.58 10.60 -2.04
C ARG A 72 0.15 9.14 -1.87
N LEU A 73 1.12 8.23 -1.94
CA LEU A 73 1.00 6.78 -1.79
C LEU A 73 0.22 6.09 -2.91
N ARG A 74 -0.29 6.83 -3.88
CA ARG A 74 -1.23 6.32 -4.86
C ARG A 74 -0.60 6.04 -6.22
N ILE A 75 -1.12 5.00 -6.85
CA ILE A 75 -1.00 4.75 -8.29
C ILE A 75 -2.42 4.91 -8.83
N VAL A 76 -2.66 5.98 -9.59
CA VAL A 76 -3.98 6.25 -10.19
C VAL A 76 -4.03 5.60 -11.56
N VAL A 77 -5.03 4.77 -11.78
CA VAL A 77 -5.11 3.98 -13.01
C VAL A 77 -6.50 4.07 -13.65
N ASP A 78 -6.55 3.70 -14.93
CA ASP A 78 -7.79 3.39 -15.60
C ASP A 78 -8.21 1.99 -15.17
N ALA A 79 -9.27 1.91 -14.35
CA ALA A 79 -9.72 0.66 -13.74
C ALA A 79 -10.10 -0.39 -14.78
N SER A 80 -10.60 0.03 -15.96
CA SER A 80 -11.00 -0.88 -17.03
C SER A 80 -9.82 -1.65 -17.61
N ARG A 81 -8.60 -1.18 -17.41
CA ARG A 81 -7.39 -1.77 -17.97
C ARG A 81 -6.61 -2.63 -16.96
N VAL A 82 -7.10 -2.76 -15.74
CA VAL A 82 -6.51 -3.64 -14.74
C VAL A 82 -6.86 -5.09 -15.08
N LEU A 83 -5.83 -5.91 -15.26
CA LEU A 83 -5.98 -7.29 -15.68
C LEU A 83 -5.80 -8.22 -14.48
N HIS A 84 -6.91 -8.65 -13.89
CA HIS A 84 -6.91 -9.54 -12.73
C HIS A 84 -6.13 -8.90 -11.56
N LYS A 85 -4.94 -9.39 -11.24
CA LYS A 85 -4.06 -8.82 -10.20
C LYS A 85 -2.87 -8.06 -10.79
N SER A 86 -2.90 -7.77 -12.07
CA SER A 86 -1.81 -7.08 -12.74
C SER A 86 -2.28 -5.72 -13.27
N VAL A 87 -1.50 -4.68 -12.97
CA VAL A 87 -1.73 -3.34 -13.48
C VAL A 87 -0.64 -3.05 -14.50
N PRO A 88 -0.97 -3.02 -15.81
CA PRO A 88 0.04 -2.69 -16.81
C PRO A 88 0.45 -1.22 -16.72
N SER A 89 1.69 -0.93 -17.07
CA SER A 89 2.20 0.44 -17.03
C SER A 89 1.36 1.40 -17.88
N SER A 90 0.80 0.90 -18.99
CA SER A 90 -0.04 1.71 -19.89
C SER A 90 -1.39 2.12 -19.26
N ALA A 91 -1.81 1.47 -18.17
CA ALA A 91 -3.03 1.84 -17.46
C ALA A 91 -2.82 2.96 -16.45
N VAL A 92 -1.59 3.29 -16.12
CA VAL A 92 -1.27 4.28 -15.09
C VAL A 92 -1.49 5.68 -15.62
N ILE A 93 -2.29 6.46 -14.91
CA ILE A 93 -2.60 7.87 -15.26
C ILE A 93 -1.70 8.81 -14.45
N GLU A 94 -1.53 8.51 -13.16
CA GLU A 94 -0.75 9.34 -12.26
C GLU A 94 -0.08 8.44 -11.22
N VAL A 95 1.12 8.79 -10.79
CA VAL A 95 1.86 8.03 -9.80
C VAL A 95 2.55 8.98 -8.83
N ASP A 96 2.57 8.63 -7.55
CA ASP A 96 3.34 9.35 -6.55
C ASP A 96 4.83 9.19 -6.87
N GLU A 97 5.49 10.29 -7.20
CA GLU A 97 6.88 10.30 -7.65
C GLU A 97 7.88 9.94 -6.55
N VAL A 98 7.46 9.98 -5.30
CA VAL A 98 8.31 9.61 -4.15
C VAL A 98 8.45 8.11 -4.00
N LEU A 99 7.53 7.34 -4.59
CA LEU A 99 7.57 5.88 -4.53
C LEU A 99 8.75 5.32 -5.34
N ARG A 100 9.17 4.12 -4.96
CA ARG A 100 10.25 3.39 -5.62
C ARG A 100 9.78 1.99 -5.98
N ALA A 101 10.42 1.38 -6.97
CA ALA A 101 10.15 -0.02 -7.29
C ALA A 101 10.36 -0.89 -6.04
N GLY A 102 9.43 -1.79 -5.79
CA GLY A 102 9.41 -2.62 -4.59
C GLY A 102 8.60 -2.06 -3.43
N ASP A 103 8.24 -0.79 -3.47
CA ASP A 103 7.44 -0.18 -2.41
C ASP A 103 6.01 -0.72 -2.41
N GLU A 104 5.41 -0.67 -1.24
CA GLU A 104 3.99 -0.91 -1.07
C GLU A 104 3.22 0.22 -1.75
N ALA A 105 2.26 -0.13 -2.59
CA ALA A 105 1.50 0.84 -3.39
C ALA A 105 0.01 0.63 -3.23
N ILE A 106 -0.72 1.73 -3.20
CA ILE A 106 -2.18 1.73 -3.13
C ILE A 106 -2.69 2.12 -4.52
N VAL A 107 -3.46 1.24 -5.15
CA VAL A 107 -4.00 1.47 -6.49
C VAL A 107 -5.42 1.99 -6.37
N VAL A 108 -5.65 3.13 -6.98
CA VAL A 108 -6.96 3.78 -7.00
C VAL A 108 -7.37 4.12 -8.43
N ASP A 109 -8.67 4.32 -8.65
CA ASP A 109 -9.16 4.81 -9.93
C ASP A 109 -9.12 6.35 -9.98
N GLU A 110 -9.64 6.92 -11.07
CA GLU A 110 -9.65 8.36 -11.26
C GLU A 110 -10.49 9.12 -10.22
N SER A 111 -11.45 8.43 -9.61
CA SER A 111 -12.28 8.99 -8.53
C SER A 111 -11.68 8.80 -7.15
N ASP A 112 -10.43 8.32 -7.07
CA ASP A 112 -9.74 8.00 -5.82
C ASP A 112 -10.40 6.86 -5.04
N SER A 113 -11.15 6.00 -5.74
CA SER A 113 -11.72 4.78 -5.14
C SER A 113 -10.70 3.66 -5.15
N LEU A 114 -10.59 2.96 -4.02
CA LEU A 114 -9.61 1.89 -3.86
C LEU A 114 -9.88 0.73 -4.82
N ILE A 115 -8.86 0.34 -5.57
CA ILE A 115 -8.89 -0.86 -6.42
C ILE A 115 -8.18 -2.00 -5.71
N GLY A 116 -7.02 -1.74 -5.13
CA GLY A 116 -6.26 -2.77 -4.45
C GLY A 116 -4.94 -2.27 -3.90
N VAL A 117 -4.20 -3.18 -3.31
CA VAL A 117 -2.87 -2.91 -2.76
C VAL A 117 -1.89 -3.97 -3.25
N GLY A 118 -0.66 -3.58 -3.43
CA GLY A 118 0.39 -4.49 -3.87
C GLY A 118 1.74 -3.82 -3.89
N ARG A 119 2.64 -4.38 -4.68
CA ARG A 119 3.98 -3.84 -4.82
C ARG A 119 4.18 -3.17 -6.16
N LEU A 120 4.81 -2.00 -6.12
CA LEU A 120 5.23 -1.29 -7.32
C LEU A 120 6.37 -2.07 -7.98
N ARG A 121 6.21 -2.41 -9.25
CA ARG A 121 7.19 -3.20 -10.01
C ARG A 121 8.09 -2.33 -10.87
N LEU A 122 7.56 -1.22 -11.36
CA LEU A 122 8.31 -0.22 -12.13
C LEU A 122 8.39 1.06 -11.32
N SER A 123 9.52 1.75 -11.39
CA SER A 123 9.64 3.05 -10.74
C SER A 123 8.74 4.08 -11.42
N PRO A 124 8.36 5.16 -10.71
CA PRO A 124 7.62 6.26 -11.35
C PRO A 124 8.31 6.80 -12.61
N LEU A 125 9.63 6.89 -12.59
CA LEU A 125 10.40 7.34 -13.72
C LEU A 125 10.25 6.40 -14.94
N GLU A 126 10.32 5.09 -14.69
CA GLU A 126 10.14 4.09 -15.74
C GLU A 126 8.71 4.14 -16.32
N ILE A 127 7.72 4.29 -15.47
CA ILE A 127 6.31 4.41 -15.90
C ILE A 127 6.14 5.64 -16.79
N LYS A 128 6.67 6.78 -16.38
CA LYS A 128 6.60 8.03 -17.14
C LYS A 128 7.37 7.95 -18.46
N ALA A 129 8.46 7.21 -18.48
CA ALA A 129 9.25 7.00 -19.70
C ALA A 129 8.61 6.03 -20.69
N GLY A 130 7.48 5.44 -20.33
CA GLY A 130 6.76 4.53 -21.21
C GLY A 130 7.30 3.11 -21.25
N VAL A 131 8.05 2.71 -20.22
CA VAL A 131 8.55 1.33 -20.12
C VAL A 131 7.36 0.37 -20.10
N VAL A 132 7.37 -0.60 -21.00
CA VAL A 132 6.31 -1.60 -21.12
C VAL A 132 6.49 -2.67 -20.05
N GLY A 133 5.40 -3.01 -19.34
CA GLY A 133 5.43 -4.07 -18.35
C GLY A 133 4.38 -3.89 -17.28
N GLU A 134 4.49 -4.71 -16.25
CA GLU A 134 3.61 -4.64 -15.09
C GLU A 134 4.09 -3.53 -14.15
N ALA A 135 3.25 -2.51 -13.96
CA ALA A 135 3.58 -1.41 -13.05
C ALA A 135 3.38 -1.82 -11.61
N VAL A 136 2.28 -2.53 -11.31
CA VAL A 136 1.95 -2.98 -9.96
C VAL A 136 1.46 -4.42 -9.99
N ARG A 137 1.93 -5.23 -9.06
CA ARG A 137 1.38 -6.56 -8.80
C ARG A 137 0.50 -6.47 -7.57
N LEU A 138 -0.81 -6.65 -7.75
CA LEU A 138 -1.75 -6.59 -6.65
C LEU A 138 -1.68 -7.86 -5.80
N ARG A 139 -1.61 -7.67 -4.49
CA ARG A 139 -1.70 -8.75 -3.52
C ARG A 139 -3.15 -8.93 -3.07
N LYS A 140 -3.86 -7.83 -2.88
CA LYS A 140 -5.27 -7.80 -2.52
C LYS A 140 -6.01 -6.86 -3.46
N LYS A 141 -7.20 -7.24 -3.85
CA LYS A 141 -8.04 -6.47 -4.77
C LYS A 141 -9.47 -6.40 -4.20
N VAL A 142 -10.07 -5.23 -4.34
CA VAL A 142 -11.48 -5.00 -3.96
C VAL A 142 -12.41 -5.86 -4.82
#